data_ea7f439d55eee7d27fff39e424bd6dbd
#
_entry.id   ea7f439d55eee7d27fff39e424bd6dbd
#
_cell.length_a   1.000
_cell.length_b   1.000
_cell.length_c   1.000
_cell.angle_alpha   90.00
_cell.angle_beta   90.00
_cell.angle_gamma   90.00
#
_symmetry.space_group_name_H-M   'P 1'
#
loop_
_entity.id
_entity.type
_entity.pdbx_description
1 polymer ?
#
loop_
_entity_poly.entity_id
_entity_poly.type
_entity_poly.pdbx_seq_one_letter_code
_entity_poly.pdbx_strand_id
1 'polypeptide(L)'
;MKIQFASDLHYEFLEKQFPGYRIIQPAEADVLVIAGDIHHGPMAIDTFADWPVPVVYVHGNHELYRHEYGAMLKALRARAQGSNVHFLERDEVVIQGVRFLGCCLWTDYCLPPYEMDSAMQAAEGTLPDHRLIRFGVDVFSARDAQHIHAQSRHWLENKLAESFAGPTVVVSHHGPHPESVHARFAGSIINAAFVSDLTPLLGRAQLWIHGHVHDSFDYEVAGTRVVTNPRGYATNRLAAASPEQLVWENPVFDSRRVVEVS
;
A
#
# COMPACT_ATOMS: atom_id res chain seq x y z
N MET A 1 12.10 8.50 15.54
CA MET A 1 12.16 7.13 14.95
C MET A 1 12.47 7.25 13.48
N LYS A 2 13.44 6.46 12.99
CA LYS A 2 13.76 6.32 11.55
C LYS A 2 12.95 5.18 10.94
N ILE A 3 12.21 5.44 9.88
CA ILE A 3 11.33 4.48 9.19
C ILE A 3 11.86 4.27 7.79
N GLN A 4 12.36 3.08 7.46
CA GLN A 4 12.57 2.68 6.07
C GLN A 4 11.20 2.31 5.46
N PHE A 5 10.92 2.69 4.21
CA PHE A 5 9.63 2.37 3.60
C PHE A 5 9.73 2.10 2.10
N ALA A 6 8.86 1.18 1.66
CA ALA A 6 8.71 0.82 0.25
C ALA A 6 7.32 0.23 0.00
N SER A 7 6.94 0.14 -1.28
CA SER A 7 5.73 -0.53 -1.75
C SER A 7 5.88 -1.01 -3.19
N ASP A 8 4.88 -1.74 -3.67
CA ASP A 8 4.75 -2.12 -5.08
C ASP A 8 6.02 -2.80 -5.63
N LEU A 9 6.57 -3.75 -4.84
CA LEU A 9 7.81 -4.44 -5.20
C LEU A 9 7.59 -5.56 -6.22
N HIS A 10 6.38 -6.12 -6.29
CA HIS A 10 5.94 -7.08 -7.31
C HIS A 10 6.94 -8.22 -7.57
N TYR A 11 7.39 -8.90 -6.51
CA TYR A 11 8.28 -10.05 -6.62
C TYR A 11 7.73 -11.18 -7.47
N GLU A 12 6.40 -11.32 -7.54
CA GLU A 12 5.70 -12.35 -8.34
C GLU A 12 6.05 -12.31 -9.82
N PHE A 13 6.50 -11.17 -10.33
CA PHE A 13 6.92 -11.03 -11.72
C PHE A 13 8.41 -11.33 -11.96
N LEU A 14 9.22 -11.38 -10.92
CA LEU A 14 10.68 -11.47 -11.02
C LEU A 14 11.26 -12.75 -10.42
N GLU A 15 10.60 -13.34 -9.43
CA GLU A 15 11.12 -14.47 -8.66
C GLU A 15 11.55 -15.67 -9.54
N LYS A 16 10.76 -15.98 -10.58
CA LYS A 16 11.09 -17.07 -11.50
C LYS A 16 12.31 -16.77 -12.37
N GLN A 17 12.50 -15.52 -12.77
CA GLN A 17 13.57 -15.09 -13.65
C GLN A 17 14.85 -14.80 -12.87
N PHE A 18 14.72 -14.24 -11.68
CA PHE A 18 15.85 -13.86 -10.82
C PHE A 18 15.64 -14.39 -9.40
N PRO A 19 15.78 -15.72 -9.19
CA PRO A 19 15.56 -16.32 -7.88
C PRO A 19 16.50 -15.71 -6.82
N GLY A 20 15.93 -15.31 -5.66
CA GLY A 20 16.70 -14.73 -4.56
C GLY A 20 17.11 -13.26 -4.76
N TYR A 21 16.69 -12.60 -5.82
CA TYR A 21 16.93 -11.17 -5.98
C TYR A 21 16.20 -10.37 -4.90
N ARG A 22 16.96 -9.62 -4.11
CA ARG A 22 16.42 -8.73 -3.08
C ARG A 22 16.32 -7.31 -3.62
N ILE A 23 15.10 -6.82 -3.79
CA ILE A 23 14.80 -5.51 -4.38
C ILE A 23 15.18 -4.37 -3.44
N ILE A 24 14.92 -4.54 -2.12
CA ILE A 24 15.31 -3.58 -1.10
C ILE A 24 16.39 -4.17 -0.20
N GLN A 25 17.22 -3.30 0.36
CA GLN A 25 18.28 -3.63 1.29
C GLN A 25 18.03 -2.92 2.61
N PRO A 26 18.39 -3.52 3.76
CA PRO A 26 18.25 -2.84 5.04
C PRO A 26 19.00 -1.50 5.05
N ALA A 27 18.32 -0.45 5.49
CA ALA A 27 18.86 0.86 5.79
C ALA A 27 19.11 0.99 7.30
N GLU A 28 19.77 2.07 7.72
CA GLU A 28 19.86 2.43 9.14
C GLU A 28 18.50 3.00 9.60
N ALA A 29 17.62 2.11 10.03
CA ALA A 29 16.26 2.44 10.44
C ALA A 29 15.83 1.57 11.64
N ASP A 30 14.82 2.05 12.37
CA ASP A 30 14.26 1.39 13.56
C ASP A 30 13.14 0.41 13.18
N VAL A 31 12.48 0.64 12.04
CA VAL A 31 11.36 -0.15 11.54
C VAL A 31 11.33 -0.09 10.00
N LEU A 32 10.85 -1.16 9.37
CA LEU A 32 10.50 -1.18 7.95
C LEU A 32 8.98 -1.08 7.80
N VAL A 33 8.51 -0.20 6.94
CA VAL A 33 7.10 -0.11 6.53
C VAL A 33 6.95 -0.56 5.09
N ILE A 34 6.06 -1.52 4.86
CA ILE A 34 5.74 -2.07 3.54
C ILE A 34 4.27 -1.79 3.23
N ALA A 35 4.03 -0.92 2.26
CA ALA A 35 2.70 -0.41 1.94
C ALA A 35 2.03 -1.15 0.76
N GLY A 36 2.11 -2.50 0.76
CA GLY A 36 1.36 -3.38 -0.15
C GLY A 36 2.04 -3.67 -1.48
N ASP A 37 1.42 -4.59 -2.22
CA ASP A 37 1.83 -5.06 -3.56
C ASP A 37 3.25 -5.62 -3.60
N ILE A 38 3.51 -6.56 -2.71
CA ILE A 38 4.83 -7.19 -2.58
C ILE A 38 4.91 -8.49 -3.37
N HIS A 39 3.93 -9.37 -3.18
CA HIS A 39 3.88 -10.70 -3.79
C HIS A 39 2.44 -11.22 -3.74
N HIS A 40 2.13 -12.26 -4.53
CA HIS A 40 0.83 -12.94 -4.40
C HIS A 40 0.71 -13.65 -3.05
N GLY A 41 -0.43 -13.49 -2.39
CA GLY A 41 -0.77 -14.21 -1.17
C GLY A 41 0.16 -13.93 0.01
N PRO A 42 0.34 -14.92 0.92
CA PRO A 42 1.11 -14.71 2.15
C PRO A 42 2.64 -14.72 1.94
N MET A 43 3.13 -14.94 0.73
CA MET A 43 4.58 -14.93 0.42
C MET A 43 5.23 -13.56 0.71
N ALA A 44 4.46 -12.48 0.69
CA ALA A 44 4.90 -11.17 1.14
C ALA A 44 5.44 -11.18 2.58
N ILE A 45 4.81 -11.93 3.49
CA ILE A 45 5.27 -12.09 4.87
C ILE A 45 6.62 -12.81 4.91
N ASP A 46 6.76 -13.90 4.12
CA ASP A 46 7.99 -14.69 4.07
C ASP A 46 9.19 -13.88 3.57
N THR A 47 8.95 -12.99 2.63
CA THR A 47 9.97 -12.11 2.05
C THR A 47 10.67 -11.24 3.10
N PHE A 48 9.97 -10.87 4.18
CA PHE A 48 10.46 -9.97 5.22
C PHE A 48 10.57 -10.60 6.60
N ALA A 49 10.32 -11.91 6.76
CA ALA A 49 10.35 -12.59 8.06
C ALA A 49 11.72 -12.46 8.76
N ASP A 50 12.81 -12.42 8.00
CA ASP A 50 14.19 -12.31 8.51
C ASP A 50 14.74 -10.86 8.47
N TRP A 51 13.86 -9.86 8.30
CA TRP A 51 14.31 -8.46 8.27
C TRP A 51 14.91 -8.07 9.62
N PRO A 52 16.03 -7.27 9.66
CA PRO A 52 16.77 -7.03 10.91
C PRO A 52 16.05 -6.15 11.93
N VAL A 53 14.97 -5.47 11.52
CA VAL A 53 14.13 -4.64 12.39
C VAL A 53 12.65 -5.06 12.22
N PRO A 54 11.75 -4.70 13.17
CA PRO A 54 10.32 -4.98 13.01
C PRO A 54 9.77 -4.45 11.68
N VAL A 55 8.83 -5.19 11.09
CA VAL A 55 8.20 -4.84 9.81
C VAL A 55 6.73 -4.56 10.04
N VAL A 56 6.26 -3.38 9.66
CA VAL A 56 4.83 -3.03 9.57
C VAL A 56 4.39 -3.24 8.13
N TYR A 57 3.36 -4.03 7.94
CA TYR A 57 2.91 -4.42 6.61
C TYR A 57 1.39 -4.27 6.46
N VAL A 58 0.95 -3.62 5.39
CA VAL A 58 -0.41 -3.68 4.87
C VAL A 58 -0.41 -4.39 3.52
N HIS A 59 -1.46 -5.12 3.19
CA HIS A 59 -1.57 -5.72 1.86
C HIS A 59 -2.00 -4.67 0.82
N GLY A 60 -1.67 -4.92 -0.44
CA GLY A 60 -2.27 -4.23 -1.58
C GLY A 60 -3.33 -5.10 -2.28
N ASN A 61 -3.65 -4.77 -3.51
CA ASN A 61 -4.58 -5.55 -4.31
C ASN A 61 -3.93 -6.82 -4.88
N HIS A 62 -2.62 -6.84 -5.19
CA HIS A 62 -1.93 -7.99 -5.79
C HIS A 62 -1.85 -9.20 -4.85
N GLU A 63 -1.76 -9.02 -3.55
CA GLU A 63 -1.82 -10.11 -2.58
C GLU A 63 -3.11 -10.93 -2.71
N LEU A 64 -4.19 -10.28 -3.16
CA LEU A 64 -5.52 -10.89 -3.27
C LEU A 64 -5.78 -11.56 -4.63
N TYR A 65 -4.93 -11.33 -5.63
CA TYR A 65 -5.15 -11.87 -6.98
C TYR A 65 -5.22 -13.39 -7.00
N ARG A 66 -6.28 -13.92 -7.62
CA ARG A 66 -6.64 -15.34 -7.73
C ARG A 66 -7.04 -16.00 -6.42
N HIS A 67 -7.38 -15.18 -5.40
CA HIS A 67 -7.82 -15.64 -4.10
C HIS A 67 -9.18 -15.05 -3.72
N GLU A 68 -9.80 -15.66 -2.71
CA GLU A 68 -10.96 -15.09 -2.05
C GLU A 68 -10.49 -14.12 -0.95
N TYR A 69 -11.09 -12.93 -0.93
CA TYR A 69 -10.70 -11.79 -0.10
C TYR A 69 -10.56 -12.16 1.39
N GLY A 70 -11.64 -12.68 1.98
CA GLY A 70 -11.66 -12.98 3.42
C GLY A 70 -10.73 -14.14 3.80
N ALA A 71 -10.63 -15.15 2.93
CA ALA A 71 -9.71 -16.27 3.14
C ALA A 71 -8.25 -15.81 3.09
N MET A 72 -7.91 -14.90 2.17
CA MET A 72 -6.56 -14.36 2.06
C MET A 72 -6.18 -13.52 3.26
N LEU A 73 -7.06 -12.64 3.73
CA LEU A 73 -6.78 -11.87 4.96
C LEU A 73 -6.53 -12.77 6.17
N LYS A 74 -7.27 -13.88 6.30
CA LYS A 74 -7.02 -14.87 7.35
C LYS A 74 -5.66 -15.55 7.18
N ALA A 75 -5.27 -15.89 5.95
CA ALA A 75 -3.97 -16.50 5.65
C ALA A 75 -2.81 -15.55 5.97
N LEU A 76 -2.91 -14.26 5.60
CA LEU A 76 -1.92 -13.24 5.92
C LEU A 76 -1.76 -13.07 7.44
N ARG A 77 -2.87 -12.95 8.20
CA ARG A 77 -2.82 -12.88 9.67
C ARG A 77 -2.17 -14.12 10.29
N ALA A 78 -2.57 -15.30 9.83
CA ALA A 78 -2.02 -16.56 10.35
C ALA A 78 -0.51 -16.68 10.05
N ARG A 79 -0.07 -16.27 8.85
CA ARG A 79 1.34 -16.32 8.46
C ARG A 79 2.21 -15.31 9.21
N ALA A 80 1.68 -14.14 9.51
CA ALA A 80 2.37 -13.11 10.30
C ALA A 80 2.53 -13.49 11.77
N GLN A 81 1.66 -14.37 12.28
CA GLN A 81 1.67 -14.73 13.69
C GLN A 81 3.00 -15.36 14.13
N GLY A 82 3.65 -14.74 15.11
CA GLY A 82 4.95 -15.20 15.63
C GLY A 82 6.16 -14.86 14.75
N SER A 83 5.95 -14.12 13.66
CA SER A 83 7.03 -13.58 12.81
C SER A 83 7.43 -12.17 13.24
N ASN A 84 8.45 -11.61 12.57
CA ASN A 84 8.88 -10.22 12.72
C ASN A 84 7.97 -9.22 11.97
N VAL A 85 6.91 -9.70 11.30
CA VAL A 85 6.03 -8.88 10.46
C VAL A 85 4.70 -8.64 11.17
N HIS A 86 4.40 -7.38 11.45
CA HIS A 86 3.10 -6.92 11.96
C HIS A 86 2.18 -6.63 10.78
N PHE A 87 1.36 -7.60 10.40
CA PHE A 87 0.35 -7.42 9.35
C PHE A 87 -0.86 -6.67 9.89
N LEU A 88 -1.16 -5.51 9.30
CA LEU A 88 -2.25 -4.63 9.70
C LEU A 88 -3.33 -4.55 8.62
N GLU A 89 -4.57 -4.84 8.99
CA GLU A 89 -5.75 -4.57 8.18
C GLU A 89 -6.89 -4.16 9.10
N ARG A 90 -7.13 -2.84 9.18
CA ARG A 90 -7.89 -2.17 10.22
C ARG A 90 -7.40 -2.59 11.60
N ASP A 91 -6.09 -2.46 11.79
CA ASP A 91 -5.38 -2.88 12.99
C ASP A 91 -4.24 -1.91 13.31
N GLU A 92 -3.72 -1.98 14.54
CA GLU A 92 -2.67 -1.10 14.99
C GLU A 92 -1.54 -1.86 15.70
N VAL A 93 -0.35 -1.26 15.68
CA VAL A 93 0.79 -1.68 16.51
C VAL A 93 1.54 -0.48 17.03
N VAL A 94 2.05 -0.58 18.25
CA VAL A 94 2.94 0.44 18.85
C VAL A 94 4.35 -0.12 18.90
N ILE A 95 5.29 0.56 18.24
CA ILE A 95 6.71 0.20 18.22
C ILE A 95 7.50 1.40 18.74
N GLN A 96 8.27 1.21 19.81
CA GLN A 96 9.12 2.25 20.42
C GLN A 96 8.40 3.59 20.65
N GLY A 97 7.12 3.54 21.07
CA GLY A 97 6.32 4.73 21.36
C GLY A 97 5.67 5.40 20.14
N VAL A 98 5.85 4.88 18.95
CA VAL A 98 5.16 5.32 17.72
C VAL A 98 3.99 4.37 17.43
N ARG A 99 2.79 4.92 17.24
CA ARG A 99 1.59 4.17 16.86
C ARG A 99 1.49 4.08 15.33
N PHE A 100 1.40 2.87 14.81
CA PHE A 100 1.12 2.59 13.40
C PHE A 100 -0.32 2.12 13.25
N LEU A 101 -1.10 2.79 12.41
CA LEU A 101 -2.46 2.44 12.02
C LEU A 101 -2.43 1.93 10.58
N GLY A 102 -2.86 0.71 10.31
CA GLY A 102 -2.72 0.10 8.98
C GLY A 102 -4.01 -0.48 8.39
N CYS A 103 -4.22 -0.24 7.09
CA CYS A 103 -5.26 -0.89 6.29
C CYS A 103 -4.93 -0.76 4.79
N CYS A 104 -5.46 -1.67 3.94
CA CYS A 104 -5.36 -1.51 2.47
C CYS A 104 -6.02 -0.22 1.99
N LEU A 105 -7.05 0.23 2.66
CA LEU A 105 -7.87 1.41 2.43
C LEU A 105 -8.88 1.22 1.28
N TRP A 106 -8.48 0.77 0.08
CA TRP A 106 -9.27 0.87 -1.15
C TRP A 106 -9.66 2.31 -1.44
N THR A 107 -10.71 2.54 -2.29
CA THR A 107 -11.15 3.89 -2.64
C THR A 107 -12.67 4.03 -2.60
N ASP A 108 -13.15 5.27 -2.48
CA ASP A 108 -14.56 5.61 -2.53
C ASP A 108 -15.08 5.90 -3.95
N TYR A 109 -14.16 5.94 -4.94
CA TYR A 109 -14.45 6.33 -6.33
C TYR A 109 -15.00 7.77 -6.48
N CYS A 110 -14.85 8.62 -5.46
CA CYS A 110 -15.43 9.97 -5.41
C CYS A 110 -14.41 11.07 -5.73
N LEU A 111 -13.50 10.83 -6.69
CA LEU A 111 -12.48 11.82 -7.07
C LEU A 111 -13.05 12.80 -8.14
N PRO A 112 -13.26 14.09 -7.82
CA PRO A 112 -13.73 15.06 -8.80
C PRO A 112 -12.80 15.16 -10.02
N PRO A 113 -13.32 15.46 -11.24
CA PRO A 113 -14.72 15.84 -11.53
C PRO A 113 -15.65 14.67 -11.87
N TYR A 114 -15.28 13.44 -11.59
CA TYR A 114 -16.00 12.26 -12.05
C TYR A 114 -17.13 11.86 -11.10
N GLU A 115 -18.23 11.38 -11.69
CA GLU A 115 -19.31 10.74 -10.95
C GLU A 115 -18.89 9.34 -10.51
N MET A 116 -19.20 8.97 -9.26
CA MET A 116 -18.79 7.72 -8.63
C MET A 116 -19.16 6.48 -9.46
N ASP A 117 -20.39 6.39 -9.97
CA ASP A 117 -20.84 5.23 -10.75
C ASP A 117 -20.06 5.11 -12.08
N SER A 118 -19.71 6.23 -12.72
CA SER A 118 -18.88 6.24 -13.92
C SER A 118 -17.44 5.78 -13.62
N ALA A 119 -16.89 6.21 -12.50
CA ALA A 119 -15.55 5.79 -12.06
C ALA A 119 -15.51 4.29 -11.71
N MET A 120 -16.53 3.78 -11.03
CA MET A 120 -16.69 2.35 -10.74
C MET A 120 -16.77 1.51 -12.01
N GLN A 121 -17.62 1.92 -12.97
CA GLN A 121 -17.74 1.24 -14.26
C GLN A 121 -16.41 1.21 -15.03
N ALA A 122 -15.69 2.33 -15.06
CA ALA A 122 -14.39 2.41 -15.71
C ALA A 122 -13.36 1.51 -15.03
N ALA A 123 -13.33 1.47 -13.69
CA ALA A 123 -12.46 0.59 -12.92
C ALA A 123 -12.74 -0.89 -13.20
N GLU A 124 -14.01 -1.32 -13.14
CA GLU A 124 -14.42 -2.71 -13.44
C GLU A 124 -14.07 -3.13 -14.88
N GLY A 125 -14.15 -2.20 -15.82
CA GLY A 125 -13.77 -2.45 -17.21
C GLY A 125 -12.25 -2.54 -17.44
N THR A 126 -11.45 -1.94 -16.59
CA THR A 126 -10.02 -1.73 -16.82
C THR A 126 -9.13 -2.53 -15.88
N LEU A 127 -9.41 -2.49 -14.56
CA LEU A 127 -8.50 -3.02 -13.54
C LEU A 127 -8.62 -4.54 -13.39
N PRO A 128 -7.49 -5.24 -13.23
CA PRO A 128 -7.47 -6.69 -12.98
C PRO A 128 -8.20 -7.10 -11.70
N ASP A 129 -8.29 -6.22 -10.70
CA ASP A 129 -8.93 -6.45 -9.40
C ASP A 129 -10.31 -7.08 -9.55
N HIS A 130 -11.12 -6.48 -10.43
CA HIS A 130 -12.51 -6.86 -10.70
C HIS A 130 -12.66 -8.08 -11.63
N ARG A 131 -11.56 -8.82 -11.86
CA ARG A 131 -11.53 -10.09 -12.59
C ARG A 131 -10.77 -11.18 -11.83
N LEU A 132 -9.78 -10.77 -11.03
CA LEU A 132 -8.83 -11.70 -10.40
C LEU A 132 -9.10 -11.93 -8.91
N ILE A 133 -9.81 -11.01 -8.23
CA ILE A 133 -10.16 -11.16 -6.81
C ILE A 133 -11.57 -11.76 -6.71
N ARG A 134 -11.76 -12.67 -5.76
CA ARG A 134 -13.07 -13.22 -5.41
C ARG A 134 -13.56 -12.60 -4.10
N PHE A 135 -14.87 -12.39 -4.00
CA PHE A 135 -15.52 -11.93 -2.78
C PHE A 135 -16.72 -12.85 -2.48
N GLY A 136 -16.52 -13.77 -1.56
CA GLY A 136 -17.42 -14.92 -1.39
C GLY A 136 -17.42 -15.78 -2.65
N VAL A 137 -18.60 -15.99 -3.23
CA VAL A 137 -18.78 -16.78 -4.47
C VAL A 137 -18.63 -15.96 -5.75
N ASP A 138 -18.70 -14.63 -5.64
CA ASP A 138 -18.69 -13.72 -6.77
C ASP A 138 -17.29 -13.14 -7.06
N VAL A 139 -17.17 -12.36 -8.11
CA VAL A 139 -16.01 -11.53 -8.41
C VAL A 139 -16.10 -10.26 -7.60
N PHE A 140 -14.97 -9.80 -7.08
CA PHE A 140 -14.85 -8.55 -6.32
C PHE A 140 -15.25 -7.35 -7.19
N SER A 141 -16.28 -6.63 -6.80
CA SER A 141 -16.79 -5.47 -7.53
C SER A 141 -16.22 -4.15 -7.01
N ALA A 142 -16.35 -3.07 -7.79
CA ALA A 142 -16.02 -1.72 -7.34
C ALA A 142 -16.89 -1.30 -6.14
N ARG A 143 -18.13 -1.82 -6.05
CA ARG A 143 -19.01 -1.59 -4.90
C ARG A 143 -18.50 -2.27 -3.63
N ASP A 144 -17.89 -3.46 -3.74
CA ASP A 144 -17.24 -4.12 -2.60
C ASP A 144 -16.03 -3.33 -2.13
N ALA A 145 -15.20 -2.83 -3.07
CA ALA A 145 -14.06 -1.97 -2.76
C ALA A 145 -14.49 -0.70 -2.02
N GLN A 146 -15.53 -0.02 -2.52
CA GLN A 146 -16.11 1.17 -1.91
C GLN A 146 -16.66 0.88 -0.50
N HIS A 147 -17.32 -0.26 -0.31
CA HIS A 147 -17.81 -0.67 1.00
C HIS A 147 -16.67 -0.91 2.00
N ILE A 148 -15.60 -1.58 1.57
CA ILE A 148 -14.40 -1.82 2.40
C ILE A 148 -13.69 -0.49 2.70
N HIS A 149 -13.60 0.42 1.73
CA HIS A 149 -13.10 1.77 1.95
C HIS A 149 -13.88 2.48 3.06
N ALA A 150 -15.21 2.46 3.00
CA ALA A 150 -16.05 3.11 4.02
C ALA A 150 -15.80 2.53 5.43
N GLN A 151 -15.60 1.20 5.55
CA GLN A 151 -15.24 0.57 6.82
C GLN A 151 -13.84 1.00 7.30
N SER A 152 -12.85 1.06 6.41
CA SER A 152 -11.47 1.45 6.72
C SER A 152 -11.39 2.91 7.12
N ARG A 153 -12.08 3.79 6.38
CA ARG A 153 -12.20 5.21 6.71
C ARG A 153 -12.83 5.42 8.09
N HIS A 154 -13.96 4.78 8.36
CA HIS A 154 -14.63 4.89 9.67
C HIS A 154 -13.74 4.40 10.82
N TRP A 155 -13.01 3.30 10.61
CA TRP A 155 -12.05 2.79 11.59
C TRP A 155 -10.92 3.80 11.83
N LEU A 156 -10.33 4.38 10.78
CA LEU A 156 -9.30 5.42 10.89
C LEU A 156 -9.81 6.67 11.61
N GLU A 157 -11.03 7.14 11.29
CA GLU A 157 -11.67 8.27 11.95
C GLU A 157 -11.74 8.08 13.47
N ASN A 158 -12.16 6.89 13.91
CA ASN A 158 -12.24 6.53 15.33
C ASN A 158 -10.85 6.46 15.97
N LYS A 159 -9.90 5.76 15.33
CA LYS A 159 -8.54 5.59 15.84
C LYS A 159 -7.76 6.90 15.94
N LEU A 160 -7.92 7.77 14.97
CA LEU A 160 -7.29 9.10 14.97
C LEU A 160 -7.96 10.08 15.95
N ALA A 161 -9.16 9.79 16.43
CA ALA A 161 -9.82 10.54 17.51
C ALA A 161 -9.36 10.08 18.92
N GLU A 162 -8.79 8.87 19.04
CA GLU A 162 -8.24 8.37 20.31
C GLU A 162 -6.96 9.11 20.66
N SER A 163 -6.87 9.61 21.91
CA SER A 163 -5.64 10.24 22.43
C SER A 163 -4.50 9.23 22.46
N PHE A 164 -3.35 9.62 21.94
CA PHE A 164 -2.13 8.83 22.01
C PHE A 164 -0.94 9.72 22.41
N ALA A 165 -0.12 9.24 23.34
CA ALA A 165 1.01 10.01 23.91
C ALA A 165 2.30 9.92 23.07
N GLY A 166 2.19 9.81 21.76
CA GLY A 166 3.33 9.69 20.84
C GLY A 166 2.93 10.00 19.41
N PRO A 167 3.89 9.92 18.48
CA PRO A 167 3.57 10.11 17.06
C PRO A 167 2.66 9.00 16.54
N THR A 168 1.80 9.36 15.59
CA THR A 168 0.96 8.42 14.85
C THR A 168 1.35 8.43 13.37
N VAL A 169 1.57 7.24 12.83
CA VAL A 169 1.84 6.97 11.42
C VAL A 169 0.67 6.17 10.85
N VAL A 170 0.08 6.63 9.77
CA VAL A 170 -0.90 5.84 9.01
C VAL A 170 -0.19 5.15 7.85
N VAL A 171 -0.50 3.88 7.63
CA VAL A 171 0.00 3.09 6.51
C VAL A 171 -1.20 2.58 5.71
N SER A 172 -1.29 2.96 4.45
CA SER A 172 -2.31 2.42 3.53
C SER A 172 -1.67 1.94 2.23
N HIS A 173 -2.41 1.14 1.45
CA HIS A 173 -1.95 0.84 0.10
C HIS A 173 -2.44 1.90 -0.88
N HIS A 174 -3.74 2.17 -0.92
CA HIS A 174 -4.30 3.23 -1.77
C HIS A 174 -4.03 4.63 -1.21
N GLY A 175 -3.96 5.62 -2.12
CA GLY A 175 -3.60 6.98 -1.77
C GLY A 175 -4.70 7.74 -1.01
N PRO A 176 -4.32 8.55 0.00
CA PRO A 176 -5.28 9.28 0.82
C PRO A 176 -5.65 10.67 0.29
N HIS A 177 -4.99 11.16 -0.77
CA HIS A 177 -5.16 12.54 -1.20
C HIS A 177 -4.90 12.72 -2.71
N PRO A 178 -5.62 13.65 -3.39
CA PRO A 178 -5.46 13.90 -4.82
C PRO A 178 -4.04 14.33 -5.27
N GLU A 179 -3.23 14.92 -4.40
CA GLU A 179 -1.82 15.25 -4.69
C GLU A 179 -0.95 14.00 -4.97
N SER A 180 -1.41 12.80 -4.63
CA SER A 180 -0.78 11.54 -5.04
C SER A 180 -1.11 11.11 -6.47
N VAL A 181 -1.82 11.93 -7.25
CA VAL A 181 -2.04 11.70 -8.68
C VAL A 181 -0.95 12.40 -9.49
N HIS A 182 -0.06 11.64 -10.14
CA HIS A 182 0.99 12.23 -10.97
C HIS A 182 0.39 12.96 -12.17
N ALA A 183 0.97 14.10 -12.54
CA ALA A 183 0.48 14.99 -13.62
C ALA A 183 0.27 14.28 -14.97
N ARG A 184 1.06 13.22 -15.27
CA ARG A 184 0.89 12.40 -16.48
C ARG A 184 -0.46 11.68 -16.56
N PHE A 185 -1.14 11.49 -15.43
CA PHE A 185 -2.47 10.87 -15.34
C PHE A 185 -3.58 11.89 -15.12
N ALA A 186 -3.28 13.19 -15.18
CA ALA A 186 -4.29 14.24 -15.03
C ALA A 186 -5.47 14.02 -15.98
N GLY A 187 -6.69 14.09 -15.47
CA GLY A 187 -7.89 13.89 -16.25
C GLY A 187 -8.29 12.43 -16.50
N SER A 188 -7.56 11.45 -15.96
CA SER A 188 -7.98 10.04 -16.04
C SER A 188 -9.02 9.70 -14.99
N ILE A 189 -10.17 9.17 -15.41
CA ILE A 189 -11.23 8.72 -14.50
C ILE A 189 -10.76 7.57 -13.59
N ILE A 190 -9.77 6.79 -14.04
CA ILE A 190 -9.21 5.65 -13.30
C ILE A 190 -8.50 6.10 -12.02
N ASN A 191 -8.05 7.36 -11.93
CA ASN A 191 -7.44 7.90 -10.71
C ASN A 191 -8.35 7.73 -9.48
N ALA A 192 -9.68 7.73 -9.66
CA ALA A 192 -10.64 7.51 -8.59
C ALA A 192 -10.60 6.09 -7.98
N ALA A 193 -9.95 5.14 -8.66
CA ALA A 193 -9.67 3.81 -8.12
C ALA A 193 -8.28 3.70 -7.46
N PHE A 194 -7.49 4.77 -7.51
CA PHE A 194 -6.13 4.81 -6.94
C PHE A 194 -6.03 5.66 -5.68
N VAL A 195 -6.78 6.76 -5.63
CA VAL A 195 -6.76 7.69 -4.51
C VAL A 195 -8.17 8.12 -4.13
N SER A 196 -8.35 8.45 -2.85
CA SER A 196 -9.54 9.12 -2.32
C SER A 196 -9.15 10.45 -1.68
N ASP A 197 -10.10 11.36 -1.48
CA ASP A 197 -9.86 12.60 -0.73
C ASP A 197 -10.19 12.40 0.75
N LEU A 198 -9.17 12.11 1.54
CA LEU A 198 -9.24 11.99 2.99
C LEU A 198 -8.69 13.22 3.73
N THR A 199 -8.73 14.40 3.10
CA THR A 199 -8.33 15.68 3.73
C THR A 199 -8.88 15.85 5.15
N PRO A 200 -10.14 15.46 5.48
CA PRO A 200 -10.67 15.58 6.85
C PRO A 200 -9.94 14.72 7.92
N LEU A 201 -9.16 13.72 7.51
CA LEU A 201 -8.36 12.87 8.40
C LEU A 201 -6.91 13.35 8.52
N LEU A 202 -6.43 14.07 7.52
CA LEU A 202 -5.10 14.66 7.53
C LEU A 202 -5.01 15.75 8.62
N GLY A 203 -3.81 15.91 9.23
CA GLY A 203 -3.62 16.77 10.40
C GLY A 203 -3.79 16.04 11.74
N ARG A 204 -4.24 14.77 11.73
CA ARG A 204 -4.39 13.96 12.95
C ARG A 204 -3.29 12.91 13.11
N ALA A 205 -2.44 12.73 12.10
CA ALA A 205 -1.25 11.90 12.11
C ALA A 205 -0.04 12.73 11.65
N GLN A 206 1.16 12.42 12.12
CA GLN A 206 2.38 13.10 11.70
C GLN A 206 2.81 12.65 10.30
N LEU A 207 2.60 11.38 9.96
CA LEU A 207 3.05 10.78 8.72
C LEU A 207 1.97 9.85 8.15
N TRP A 208 1.83 9.86 6.82
CA TRP A 208 1.04 8.89 6.07
C TRP A 208 1.91 8.27 4.97
N ILE A 209 2.10 6.96 5.01
CA ILE A 209 2.86 6.20 4.02
C ILE A 209 1.87 5.40 3.17
N HIS A 210 1.98 5.49 1.84
CA HIS A 210 1.13 4.68 0.97
C HIS A 210 1.88 4.19 -0.29
N GLY A 211 1.22 3.32 -1.07
CA GLY A 211 1.69 2.73 -2.33
C GLY A 211 0.74 2.98 -3.51
N HIS A 212 0.57 1.97 -4.34
CA HIS A 212 -0.40 1.81 -5.44
C HIS A 212 -0.20 2.75 -6.65
N VAL A 213 0.24 3.96 -6.47
CA VAL A 213 0.31 5.00 -7.53
C VAL A 213 1.52 4.88 -8.45
N HIS A 214 2.47 4.02 -8.13
CA HIS A 214 3.73 3.75 -8.86
C HIS A 214 4.57 5.01 -9.16
N ASP A 215 4.37 6.08 -8.39
CA ASP A 215 5.16 7.31 -8.44
C ASP A 215 5.56 7.73 -7.01
N SER A 216 6.74 8.31 -6.85
CA SER A 216 7.21 8.80 -5.56
C SER A 216 6.67 10.20 -5.28
N PHE A 217 6.07 10.37 -4.11
CA PHE A 217 5.55 11.63 -3.61
C PHE A 217 6.11 11.95 -2.22
N ASP A 218 6.21 13.23 -1.91
CA ASP A 218 6.57 13.74 -0.60
C ASP A 218 5.99 15.16 -0.48
N TYR A 219 4.84 15.28 0.18
CA TYR A 219 4.11 16.52 0.34
C TYR A 219 3.45 16.60 1.72
N GLU A 220 2.93 17.76 2.08
CA GLU A 220 2.26 17.98 3.36
C GLU A 220 0.87 18.57 3.15
N VAL A 221 -0.14 18.01 3.84
CA VAL A 221 -1.52 18.52 3.86
C VAL A 221 -1.99 18.58 5.30
N ALA A 222 -2.49 19.74 5.72
CA ALA A 222 -3.04 19.98 7.05
C ALA A 222 -2.11 19.59 8.22
N GLY A 223 -0.77 19.52 8.01
CA GLY A 223 0.21 19.13 9.02
C GLY A 223 0.52 17.61 9.03
N THR A 224 -0.05 16.83 8.14
CA THR A 224 0.37 15.45 7.89
C THR A 224 1.29 15.40 6.67
N ARG A 225 2.51 14.88 6.83
CA ARG A 225 3.39 14.56 5.71
C ARG A 225 2.94 13.26 5.05
N VAL A 226 2.74 13.27 3.74
CA VAL A 226 2.36 12.10 2.94
C VAL A 226 3.54 11.70 2.07
N VAL A 227 3.95 10.43 2.14
CA VAL A 227 5.12 9.94 1.39
C VAL A 227 4.82 8.61 0.70
N THR A 228 5.43 8.42 -0.47
CA THR A 228 5.41 7.15 -1.21
C THR A 228 6.80 6.81 -1.74
N ASN A 229 7.10 5.52 -1.82
CA ASN A 229 8.33 5.00 -2.44
C ASN A 229 8.01 3.66 -3.12
N PRO A 230 7.09 3.67 -4.10
CA PRO A 230 6.78 2.47 -4.87
C PRO A 230 7.88 2.20 -5.89
N ARG A 231 8.19 0.93 -6.15
CA ARG A 231 9.06 0.57 -7.26
C ARG A 231 8.30 0.53 -8.59
N GLY A 232 7.09 -0.02 -8.58
CA GLY A 232 6.31 -0.31 -9.75
C GLY A 232 6.86 -1.51 -10.56
N TYR A 233 6.36 -1.69 -11.76
CA TYR A 233 6.74 -2.81 -12.62
C TYR A 233 8.12 -2.61 -13.28
N ALA A 234 8.78 -3.73 -13.59
CA ALA A 234 9.94 -3.71 -14.48
C ALA A 234 9.44 -3.67 -15.94
N THR A 235 9.65 -2.54 -16.61
CA THR A 235 9.11 -2.28 -17.96
C THR A 235 9.76 -3.12 -19.05
N ASN A 236 11.01 -3.59 -18.82
CA ASN A 236 11.81 -4.40 -19.73
C ASN A 236 12.07 -5.83 -19.23
N ARG A 237 11.31 -6.34 -18.26
CA ARG A 237 11.60 -7.62 -17.58
C ARG A 237 11.84 -8.80 -18.52
N LEU A 238 11.11 -8.87 -19.66
CA LEU A 238 11.26 -9.98 -20.62
C LEU A 238 12.57 -9.92 -21.41
N ALA A 239 13.22 -8.75 -21.50
CA ALA A 239 14.47 -8.54 -22.22
C ALA A 239 15.70 -8.51 -21.30
N ALA A 240 15.51 -8.30 -19.98
CA ALA A 240 16.60 -8.22 -19.03
C ALA A 240 17.22 -9.60 -18.79
N ALA A 241 18.54 -9.70 -18.94
CA ALA A 241 19.30 -10.92 -18.68
C ALA A 241 19.80 -10.99 -17.22
N SER A 242 19.81 -9.85 -16.50
CA SER A 242 20.16 -9.79 -15.07
C SER A 242 19.38 -8.71 -14.35
N PRO A 243 19.27 -8.73 -13.01
CA PRO A 243 18.55 -7.71 -12.24
C PRO A 243 19.04 -6.27 -12.48
N GLU A 244 20.35 -6.08 -12.74
CA GLU A 244 20.95 -4.76 -12.96
C GLU A 244 20.51 -4.12 -14.27
N GLN A 245 19.97 -4.90 -15.20
CA GLN A 245 19.42 -4.43 -16.47
C GLN A 245 17.96 -4.04 -16.39
N LEU A 246 17.30 -4.29 -15.25
CA LEU A 246 15.89 -3.96 -15.09
C LEU A 246 15.68 -2.44 -15.08
N VAL A 247 14.67 -2.01 -15.84
CA VAL A 247 14.21 -0.62 -15.90
C VAL A 247 12.86 -0.54 -15.20
N TRP A 248 12.80 0.27 -14.16
CA TRP A 248 11.61 0.40 -13.32
C TRP A 248 10.64 1.45 -13.84
N GLU A 249 9.37 1.24 -13.60
CA GLU A 249 8.32 2.20 -13.89
C GLU A 249 8.51 3.50 -13.12
N ASN A 250 8.92 3.40 -11.86
CA ASN A 250 9.32 4.56 -11.07
C ASN A 250 10.85 4.73 -11.06
N PRO A 251 11.40 5.68 -11.83
CA PRO A 251 12.85 5.87 -11.96
C PRO A 251 13.50 6.50 -10.72
N VAL A 252 12.69 7.03 -9.78
CA VAL A 252 13.18 7.67 -8.54
C VAL A 252 12.98 6.79 -7.31
N PHE A 253 12.62 5.51 -7.50
CA PHE A 253 12.57 4.53 -6.41
C PHE A 253 13.93 4.40 -5.73
N ASP A 254 13.92 4.50 -4.41
CA ASP A 254 15.13 4.32 -3.58
C ASP A 254 14.96 3.11 -2.66
N SER A 255 15.77 2.08 -2.88
CA SER A 255 15.75 0.82 -2.12
C SER A 255 16.08 0.98 -0.62
N ARG A 256 16.59 2.16 -0.21
CA ARG A 256 16.96 2.50 1.17
C ARG A 256 16.28 3.76 1.67
N ARG A 257 15.18 4.17 1.06
CA ARG A 257 14.46 5.38 1.46
C ARG A 257 14.07 5.35 2.94
N VAL A 258 14.44 6.39 3.67
CA VAL A 258 14.13 6.57 5.10
C VAL A 258 13.42 7.90 5.30
N VAL A 259 12.46 7.92 6.22
CA VAL A 259 11.80 9.11 6.75
C VAL A 259 11.89 9.10 8.28
N GLU A 260 11.92 10.28 8.90
CA GLU A 260 11.94 10.41 10.36
C GLU A 260 10.58 10.91 10.85
N VAL A 261 10.15 10.36 12.00
CA VAL A 261 9.00 10.82 12.76
C VAL A 261 9.43 11.04 14.22
N SER A 262 9.07 12.18 14.80
CA SER A 262 9.44 12.63 16.15
C SER A 262 8.22 13.06 16.94
#